data_6ee358271e651b78e20640f930e52b50
#
_entry.id   6ee358271e651b78e20640f930e52b50
#
_cell.length_a   1.000
_cell.length_b   1.000
_cell.length_c   1.000
_cell.angle_alpha   90.00
_cell.angle_beta   90.00
_cell.angle_gamma   90.00
#
_symmetry.space_group_name_H-M   'P 1'
#
loop_
_entity.id
_entity.type
_entity.pdbx_description
1 polymer ?
#
loop_
_entity_poly.entity_id
_entity_poly.type
_entity_poly.pdbx_seq_one_letter_code
_entity_poly.pdbx_strand_id
1 'polypeptide(L)'
;MGSNISHYLNRFKACLKIDKTIRDGVAEELCTHLEEKSRELEENGLSKEEASKIAVQSLGSPELIAQQIYETHAQGSWKEALFSALPHFLVALLFTSYYWQNIVYVSIMLALIVGIAIYGWHRGKPIWIFPWLGYYLMPVVVTGILLLSLPEGWGWIAALIYIPLALFVFIHIVRQTARRDWLYASLMVAPMLVTLTWFSSLGAGNELLRDGMWLASLQTNALWIVISFIALAAATIAFIRLKARRYKIMSLLIPPLVILFSVITASRGNIDYWGWLILLFSLSAFAIPVWMQARAYQ
;
A
#
# COMPACT_ATOMS: atom_id res chain seq x y z
N MET A 1 2.35 14.79 35.81
CA MET A 1 2.37 15.16 34.40
C MET A 1 1.59 16.46 34.22
N GLY A 2 2.19 17.54 33.72
CA GLY A 2 1.50 18.80 33.47
C GLY A 2 0.47 18.66 32.35
N SER A 3 -0.69 19.33 32.47
CA SER A 3 -1.74 19.32 31.42
C SER A 3 -1.20 19.68 30.03
N ASN A 4 -0.26 20.64 29.97
CA ASN A 4 0.36 21.10 28.72
C ASN A 4 1.22 20.00 28.03
N ILE A 5 2.01 19.26 28.81
CA ILE A 5 2.87 18.17 28.28
C ILE A 5 1.99 17.04 27.75
N SER A 6 0.93 16.63 28.47
CA SER A 6 0.02 15.57 28.02
C SER A 6 -0.69 15.95 26.72
N HIS A 7 -1.16 17.18 26.60
CA HIS A 7 -1.82 17.67 25.39
C HIS A 7 -0.85 17.70 24.19
N TYR A 8 0.37 18.16 24.39
CA TYR A 8 1.43 18.16 23.36
C TYR A 8 1.74 16.75 22.87
N LEU A 9 1.98 15.80 23.79
CA LEU A 9 2.29 14.42 23.44
C LEU A 9 1.13 13.70 22.72
N ASN A 10 -0.11 14.01 23.08
CA ASN A 10 -1.27 13.45 22.37
C ASN A 10 -1.35 13.96 20.92
N ARG A 11 -1.12 15.26 20.69
CA ARG A 11 -1.03 15.82 19.34
C ARG A 11 0.14 15.24 18.57
N PHE A 12 1.32 15.15 19.17
CA PHE A 12 2.49 14.53 18.58
C PHE A 12 2.22 13.08 18.15
N LYS A 13 1.67 12.24 19.02
CA LYS A 13 1.31 10.84 18.72
C LYS A 13 0.27 10.74 17.59
N ALA A 14 -0.65 11.67 17.49
CA ALA A 14 -1.65 11.72 16.42
C ALA A 14 -1.04 12.05 15.05
N CYS A 15 -0.02 12.94 15.04
CA CYS A 15 0.67 13.35 13.82
C CYS A 15 1.72 12.34 13.35
N LEU A 16 2.36 11.61 14.27
CA LEU A 16 3.45 10.68 13.95
C LEU A 16 2.93 9.36 13.36
N LYS A 17 3.08 9.17 12.05
CA LYS A 17 2.57 8.02 11.28
C LYS A 17 3.65 6.95 11.06
N ILE A 18 4.19 6.40 12.15
CA ILE A 18 5.17 5.31 12.15
C ILE A 18 4.64 4.10 12.92
N ASP A 19 5.44 3.05 13.02
CA ASP A 19 5.10 1.87 13.81
C ASP A 19 4.75 2.23 15.25
N LYS A 20 3.73 1.55 15.81
CA LYS A 20 3.24 1.86 17.16
C LYS A 20 4.33 1.75 18.21
N THR A 21 5.17 0.72 18.14
CA THR A 21 6.24 0.47 19.12
C THR A 21 7.27 1.59 19.08
N ILE A 22 7.69 2.01 17.88
CA ILE A 22 8.65 3.11 17.70
C ILE A 22 8.01 4.43 18.16
N ARG A 23 6.74 4.67 17.76
CA ARG A 23 6.01 5.88 18.15
C ARG A 23 5.88 6.03 19.66
N ASP A 24 5.52 4.93 20.34
CA ASP A 24 5.32 4.96 21.78
C ASP A 24 6.67 5.13 22.51
N GLY A 25 7.75 4.49 22.05
CA GLY A 25 9.09 4.69 22.58
C GLY A 25 9.62 6.12 22.41
N VAL A 26 9.50 6.69 21.20
CA VAL A 26 9.89 8.10 20.95
C VAL A 26 9.05 9.09 21.79
N ALA A 27 7.75 8.79 21.95
CA ALA A 27 6.89 9.64 22.77
C ALA A 27 7.23 9.57 24.27
N GLU A 28 7.70 8.42 24.76
CA GLU A 28 8.18 8.25 26.14
C GLU A 28 9.49 9.01 26.36
N GLU A 29 10.44 8.92 25.42
CA GLU A 29 11.68 9.68 25.46
C GLU A 29 11.41 11.18 25.44
N LEU A 30 10.52 11.65 24.56
CA LEU A 30 10.11 13.04 24.49
C LEU A 30 9.42 13.53 25.78
N CYS A 31 8.61 12.66 26.42
CA CYS A 31 7.98 12.92 27.70
C CYS A 31 9.04 13.18 28.80
N THR A 32 10.04 12.28 28.88
CA THR A 32 11.13 12.39 29.86
C THR A 32 11.89 13.71 29.70
N HIS A 33 12.26 14.08 28.47
CA HIS A 33 12.94 15.35 28.19
C HIS A 33 12.10 16.56 28.57
N LEU A 34 10.80 16.55 28.30
CA LEU A 34 9.90 17.66 28.69
C LEU A 34 9.75 17.77 30.20
N GLU A 35 9.67 16.64 30.91
CA GLU A 35 9.57 16.63 32.38
C GLU A 35 10.87 17.10 33.03
N GLU A 36 12.03 16.67 32.53
CA GLU A 36 13.35 17.14 32.97
C GLU A 36 13.48 18.65 32.76
N LYS A 37 13.12 19.14 31.56
CA LYS A 37 13.18 20.58 31.28
C LYS A 37 12.20 21.39 32.15
N SER A 38 10.99 20.89 32.39
CA SER A 38 10.03 21.52 33.28
C SER A 38 10.58 21.61 34.70
N ARG A 39 11.19 20.53 35.21
CA ARG A 39 11.77 20.51 36.57
C ARG A 39 12.95 21.50 36.69
N GLU A 40 13.85 21.56 35.67
CA GLU A 40 14.93 22.55 35.65
C GLU A 40 14.39 24.00 35.76
N LEU A 41 13.28 24.29 35.08
CA LEU A 41 12.63 25.60 35.09
C LEU A 41 11.94 25.88 36.42
N GLU A 42 11.35 24.86 37.08
CA GLU A 42 10.76 24.96 38.42
C GLU A 42 11.86 25.24 39.47
N GLU A 43 13.02 24.59 39.38
CA GLU A 43 14.19 24.85 40.24
C GLU A 43 14.72 26.29 40.10
N ASN A 44 14.54 26.90 38.91
CA ASN A 44 14.87 28.29 38.62
C ASN A 44 13.79 29.29 39.06
N GLY A 45 12.76 28.86 39.83
CA GLY A 45 11.77 29.69 40.46
C GLY A 45 10.49 29.94 39.66
N LEU A 46 10.26 29.24 38.55
CA LEU A 46 9.01 29.32 37.79
C LEU A 46 7.93 28.46 38.42
N SER A 47 6.68 28.88 38.28
CA SER A 47 5.55 28.04 38.68
C SER A 47 5.49 26.77 37.78
N LYS A 48 4.98 25.66 38.33
CA LYS A 48 4.85 24.39 37.62
C LYS A 48 4.11 24.50 36.28
N GLU A 49 3.12 25.39 36.23
CA GLU A 49 2.32 25.61 35.02
C GLU A 49 3.10 26.40 33.96
N GLU A 50 3.81 27.45 34.38
CA GLU A 50 4.68 28.24 33.50
C GLU A 50 5.87 27.42 33.00
N ALA A 51 6.53 26.66 33.88
CA ALA A 51 7.63 25.79 33.55
C ALA A 51 7.23 24.75 32.46
N SER A 52 6.09 24.08 32.65
CA SER A 52 5.57 23.11 31.65
C SER A 52 5.22 23.78 30.33
N LYS A 53 4.68 24.99 30.33
CA LYS A 53 4.36 25.74 29.10
C LYS A 53 5.61 26.16 28.35
N ILE A 54 6.63 26.67 29.04
CA ILE A 54 7.92 27.07 28.44
C ILE A 54 8.66 25.83 27.91
N ALA A 55 8.68 24.73 28.67
CA ALA A 55 9.29 23.49 28.21
C ALA A 55 8.67 23.00 26.87
N VAL A 56 7.35 23.02 26.75
CA VAL A 56 6.65 22.66 25.50
C VAL A 56 6.96 23.66 24.38
N GLN A 57 6.97 24.97 24.68
CA GLN A 57 7.28 25.99 23.67
C GLN A 57 8.72 25.88 23.12
N SER A 58 9.67 25.49 23.96
CA SER A 58 11.08 25.33 23.54
C SER A 58 11.29 24.22 22.53
N LEU A 59 10.43 23.22 22.48
CA LEU A 59 10.48 22.11 21.51
C LEU A 59 9.90 22.48 20.13
N GLY A 60 9.03 23.48 20.08
CA GLY A 60 8.35 23.88 18.85
C GLY A 60 7.04 23.10 18.60
N SER A 61 6.52 23.15 17.36
CA SER A 61 5.23 22.53 17.06
C SER A 61 5.34 21.00 17.04
N PRO A 62 4.36 20.27 17.61
CA PRO A 62 4.36 18.81 17.62
C PRO A 62 4.28 18.22 16.21
N GLU A 63 3.70 18.94 15.24
CA GLU A 63 3.60 18.55 13.85
C GLU A 63 4.98 18.55 13.16
N LEU A 64 5.77 19.59 13.42
CA LEU A 64 7.11 19.73 12.82
C LEU A 64 8.04 18.63 13.35
N ILE A 65 8.05 18.40 14.66
CA ILE A 65 8.84 17.35 15.30
C ILE A 65 8.41 15.97 14.78
N ALA A 66 7.09 15.72 14.71
CA ALA A 66 6.57 14.46 14.16
C ALA A 66 7.00 14.25 12.69
N GLN A 67 7.02 15.33 11.89
CA GLN A 67 7.50 15.25 10.50
C GLN A 67 9.00 14.91 10.43
N GLN A 68 9.84 15.57 11.20
CA GLN A 68 11.30 15.32 11.22
C GLN A 68 11.61 13.88 11.66
N ILE A 69 10.93 13.40 12.70
CA ILE A 69 11.07 12.02 13.17
C ILE A 69 10.57 11.03 12.13
N TYR A 70 9.43 11.32 11.47
CA TYR A 70 8.94 10.51 10.36
C TYR A 70 9.98 10.41 9.24
N GLU A 71 10.55 11.52 8.79
CA GLU A 71 11.53 11.55 7.71
C GLU A 71 12.79 10.73 8.04
N THR A 72 13.18 10.68 9.32
CA THR A 72 14.32 9.89 9.79
C THR A 72 14.01 8.38 9.80
N HIS A 73 12.81 7.98 10.24
CA HIS A 73 12.42 6.58 10.43
C HIS A 73 11.67 5.96 9.23
N ALA A 74 11.17 6.78 8.31
CA ALA A 74 10.38 6.31 7.16
C ALA A 74 11.21 5.85 5.97
N GLN A 75 12.53 6.08 5.98
CA GLN A 75 13.41 5.65 4.91
C GLN A 75 13.85 4.19 5.14
N GLY A 76 13.41 3.29 4.28
CA GLY A 76 13.89 1.91 4.28
C GLY A 76 15.29 1.79 3.64
N SER A 77 15.99 0.70 3.97
CA SER A 77 17.27 0.34 3.36
C SER A 77 17.11 -0.06 1.88
N TRP A 78 18.21 -0.08 1.13
CA TRP A 78 18.20 -0.60 -0.25
C TRP A 78 17.78 -2.07 -0.31
N LYS A 79 18.17 -2.89 0.69
CA LYS A 79 17.75 -4.30 0.79
C LYS A 79 16.23 -4.42 0.91
N GLU A 80 15.62 -3.61 1.77
CA GLU A 80 14.16 -3.59 1.93
C GLU A 80 13.46 -3.10 0.67
N ALA A 81 13.98 -2.07 0.01
CA ALA A 81 13.42 -1.54 -1.22
C ALA A 81 13.43 -2.56 -2.36
N LEU A 82 14.56 -3.23 -2.59
CA LEU A 82 14.69 -4.27 -3.61
C LEU A 82 13.80 -5.49 -3.26
N PHE A 83 13.79 -5.91 -2.00
CA PHE A 83 12.96 -7.03 -1.58
C PHE A 83 11.46 -6.71 -1.67
N SER A 84 11.06 -5.45 -1.42
CA SER A 84 9.69 -4.98 -1.65
C SER A 84 9.27 -4.99 -3.12
N ALA A 85 10.21 -4.70 -4.03
CA ALA A 85 9.94 -4.67 -5.46
C ALA A 85 10.00 -6.08 -6.12
N LEU A 86 10.59 -7.05 -5.44
CA LEU A 86 10.81 -8.40 -5.99
C LEU A 86 9.53 -9.07 -6.51
N PRO A 87 8.36 -9.02 -5.84
CA PRO A 87 7.15 -9.65 -6.37
C PRO A 87 6.71 -9.03 -7.71
N HIS A 88 6.93 -7.74 -7.93
CA HIS A 88 6.63 -7.10 -9.21
C HIS A 88 7.56 -7.61 -10.32
N PHE A 89 8.86 -7.76 -10.03
CA PHE A 89 9.81 -8.34 -10.97
C PHE A 89 9.52 -9.81 -11.28
N LEU A 90 9.07 -10.59 -10.27
CA LEU A 90 8.69 -11.99 -10.50
C LEU A 90 7.50 -12.09 -11.45
N VAL A 91 6.49 -11.23 -11.30
CA VAL A 91 5.35 -11.20 -12.22
C VAL A 91 5.78 -10.70 -13.61
N ALA A 92 6.60 -9.66 -13.69
CA ALA A 92 7.14 -9.21 -14.97
C ALA A 92 7.91 -10.31 -15.68
N LEU A 93 8.76 -11.06 -14.96
CA LEU A 93 9.52 -12.19 -15.49
C LEU A 93 8.59 -13.32 -15.96
N LEU A 94 7.54 -13.62 -15.19
CA LEU A 94 6.54 -14.63 -15.54
C LEU A 94 5.91 -14.32 -16.92
N PHE A 95 5.57 -13.05 -17.18
CA PHE A 95 5.01 -12.61 -18.46
C PHE A 95 6.05 -12.57 -19.57
N THR A 96 7.25 -12.07 -19.32
CA THR A 96 8.34 -11.99 -20.31
C THR A 96 8.76 -13.38 -20.80
N SER A 97 8.79 -14.38 -19.90
CA SER A 97 9.21 -15.74 -20.20
C SER A 97 8.06 -16.65 -20.64
N TYR A 98 6.83 -16.13 -20.74
CA TYR A 98 5.61 -16.89 -21.04
C TYR A 98 5.32 -18.04 -20.05
N TYR A 99 5.96 -18.06 -18.88
CA TYR A 99 5.78 -19.10 -17.85
C TYR A 99 4.41 -19.05 -17.16
N TRP A 100 3.65 -17.97 -17.34
CA TRP A 100 2.27 -17.87 -16.86
C TRP A 100 1.33 -18.93 -17.48
N GLN A 101 1.71 -19.53 -18.63
CA GLN A 101 0.97 -20.63 -19.26
C GLN A 101 1.22 -21.98 -18.57
N ASN A 102 2.24 -22.10 -17.74
CA ASN A 102 2.59 -23.32 -17.05
C ASN A 102 2.17 -23.27 -15.58
N ILE A 103 1.16 -24.09 -15.25
CA ILE A 103 0.57 -24.13 -13.90
C ILE A 103 1.62 -24.42 -12.80
N VAL A 104 2.67 -25.16 -13.11
CA VAL A 104 3.73 -25.50 -12.14
C VAL A 104 4.48 -24.25 -11.72
N TYR A 105 4.92 -23.42 -12.67
CA TYR A 105 5.64 -22.17 -12.35
C TYR A 105 4.75 -21.18 -11.63
N VAL A 106 3.49 -21.04 -12.03
CA VAL A 106 2.51 -20.19 -11.35
C VAL A 106 2.30 -20.66 -9.90
N SER A 107 2.14 -21.98 -9.69
CA SER A 107 1.95 -22.56 -8.36
C SER A 107 3.17 -22.36 -7.46
N ILE A 108 4.38 -22.54 -7.98
CA ILE A 108 5.63 -22.29 -7.23
C ILE A 108 5.72 -20.82 -6.84
N MET A 109 5.44 -19.90 -7.77
CA MET A 109 5.46 -18.46 -7.50
C MET A 109 4.43 -18.08 -6.44
N LEU A 110 3.21 -18.61 -6.51
CA LEU A 110 2.16 -18.38 -5.50
C LEU A 110 2.58 -18.91 -4.12
N ALA A 111 3.12 -20.13 -4.07
CA ALA A 111 3.59 -20.71 -2.80
C ALA A 111 4.70 -19.86 -2.16
N LEU A 112 5.61 -19.34 -2.97
CA LEU A 112 6.67 -18.44 -2.51
C LEU A 112 6.10 -17.12 -1.99
N ILE A 113 5.16 -16.50 -2.70
CA ILE A 113 4.49 -15.26 -2.28
C ILE A 113 3.77 -15.47 -0.95
N VAL A 114 2.99 -16.55 -0.83
CA VAL A 114 2.25 -16.91 0.38
C VAL A 114 3.21 -17.15 1.55
N GLY A 115 4.27 -17.91 1.34
CA GLY A 115 5.28 -18.19 2.37
C GLY A 115 5.97 -16.93 2.89
N ILE A 116 6.38 -16.03 1.99
CA ILE A 116 7.01 -14.75 2.36
C ILE A 116 6.00 -13.82 3.07
N ALA A 117 4.75 -13.76 2.60
CA ALA A 117 3.71 -12.95 3.23
C ALA A 117 3.43 -13.42 4.67
N ILE A 118 3.28 -14.73 4.89
CA ILE A 118 3.09 -15.32 6.22
C ILE A 118 4.32 -15.04 7.11
N TYR A 119 5.52 -15.28 6.62
CA TYR A 119 6.76 -15.02 7.36
C TYR A 119 6.87 -13.55 7.80
N GLY A 120 6.65 -12.60 6.89
CA GLY A 120 6.71 -11.19 7.21
C GLY A 120 5.59 -10.74 8.17
N TRP A 121 4.39 -11.37 8.06
CA TRP A 121 3.30 -11.10 8.97
C TRP A 121 3.65 -11.48 10.41
N HIS A 122 4.25 -12.64 10.61
CA HIS A 122 4.71 -13.11 11.93
C HIS A 122 5.91 -12.31 12.47
N ARG A 123 6.74 -11.74 11.59
CA ARG A 123 7.88 -10.89 11.98
C ARG A 123 7.51 -9.43 12.35
N GLY A 124 6.24 -9.13 12.57
CA GLY A 124 5.80 -7.79 12.99
C GLY A 124 5.60 -6.82 11.82
N LYS A 125 5.37 -7.32 10.61
CA LYS A 125 4.99 -6.55 9.43
C LYS A 125 6.03 -5.50 9.04
N PRO A 126 7.27 -5.88 8.70
CA PRO A 126 8.29 -4.97 8.22
C PRO A 126 7.81 -4.23 6.95
N ILE A 127 8.45 -3.10 6.62
CA ILE A 127 8.04 -2.22 5.51
C ILE A 127 7.95 -2.97 4.17
N TRP A 128 8.84 -3.93 3.93
CA TRP A 128 8.91 -4.68 2.68
C TRP A 128 7.73 -5.64 2.43
N ILE A 129 6.92 -5.97 3.46
CA ILE A 129 5.84 -6.96 3.31
C ILE A 129 4.65 -6.45 2.50
N PHE A 130 4.38 -5.13 2.48
CA PHE A 130 3.12 -4.60 1.95
C PHE A 130 2.89 -4.94 0.47
N PRO A 131 3.86 -4.84 -0.45
CA PRO A 131 3.68 -5.33 -1.82
C PRO A 131 3.40 -6.84 -1.88
N TRP A 132 4.07 -7.66 -1.08
CA TRP A 132 3.85 -9.11 -1.00
C TRP A 132 2.44 -9.45 -0.55
N LEU A 133 1.88 -8.70 0.40
CA LEU A 133 0.48 -8.84 0.83
C LEU A 133 -0.50 -8.54 -0.30
N GLY A 134 -0.20 -7.59 -1.18
CA GLY A 134 -0.99 -7.31 -2.36
C GLY A 134 -1.08 -8.53 -3.29
N TYR A 135 0.03 -9.16 -3.55
CA TYR A 135 0.06 -10.40 -4.36
C TYR A 135 -0.53 -11.61 -3.62
N TYR A 136 -0.44 -11.66 -2.30
CA TYR A 136 -1.15 -12.66 -1.50
C TYR A 136 -2.68 -12.52 -1.61
N LEU A 137 -3.18 -11.29 -1.65
CA LEU A 137 -4.61 -11.01 -1.77
C LEU A 137 -5.14 -11.16 -3.20
N MET A 138 -4.28 -11.04 -4.22
CA MET A 138 -4.67 -11.13 -5.62
C MET A 138 -5.37 -12.46 -5.98
N PRO A 139 -4.84 -13.65 -5.64
CA PRO A 139 -5.52 -14.92 -5.90
C PRO A 139 -6.89 -14.98 -5.24
N VAL A 140 -7.06 -14.37 -4.06
CA VAL A 140 -8.35 -14.33 -3.35
C VAL A 140 -9.39 -13.60 -4.19
N VAL A 141 -9.03 -12.44 -4.76
CA VAL A 141 -9.93 -11.65 -5.61
C VAL A 141 -10.20 -12.36 -6.95
N VAL A 142 -9.14 -12.87 -7.60
CA VAL A 142 -9.25 -13.60 -8.88
C VAL A 142 -10.14 -14.84 -8.72
N THR A 143 -9.96 -15.62 -7.66
CA THR A 143 -10.81 -16.77 -7.38
C THR A 143 -12.28 -16.36 -7.19
N GLY A 144 -12.54 -15.25 -6.49
CA GLY A 144 -13.89 -14.72 -6.34
C GLY A 144 -14.55 -14.39 -7.69
N ILE A 145 -13.80 -13.77 -8.61
CA ILE A 145 -14.30 -13.47 -9.96
C ILE A 145 -14.55 -14.74 -10.75
N LEU A 146 -13.63 -15.72 -10.70
CA LEU A 146 -13.79 -17.00 -11.39
C LEU A 146 -14.96 -17.81 -10.88
N LEU A 147 -15.26 -17.79 -9.59
CA LEU A 147 -16.42 -18.46 -8.99
C LEU A 147 -17.75 -17.91 -9.53
N LEU A 148 -17.81 -16.59 -9.83
CA LEU A 148 -18.98 -15.99 -10.45
C LEU A 148 -19.20 -16.43 -11.90
N SER A 149 -18.16 -16.96 -12.56
CA SER A 149 -18.17 -17.45 -13.95
C SER A 149 -18.46 -18.95 -14.05
N LEU A 150 -18.68 -19.67 -12.93
CA LEU A 150 -19.02 -21.08 -12.93
C LEU A 150 -20.42 -21.35 -13.51
N PRO A 151 -20.64 -22.54 -14.11
CA PRO A 151 -21.94 -22.93 -14.63
C PRO A 151 -23.06 -22.84 -13.58
N GLU A 152 -24.29 -22.62 -14.06
CA GLU A 152 -25.49 -22.47 -13.24
C GLU A 152 -25.64 -23.59 -12.20
N GLY A 153 -25.93 -23.18 -10.95
CA GLY A 153 -26.26 -24.08 -9.85
C GLY A 153 -25.15 -24.20 -8.77
N TRP A 154 -23.86 -24.16 -9.11
CA TRP A 154 -22.78 -24.28 -8.11
C TRP A 154 -22.03 -22.99 -7.84
N GLY A 155 -21.94 -22.12 -8.84
CA GLY A 155 -21.18 -20.87 -8.74
C GLY A 155 -21.71 -19.94 -7.65
N TRP A 156 -23.03 -19.81 -7.52
CA TRP A 156 -23.65 -18.92 -6.54
C TRP A 156 -23.49 -19.43 -5.10
N ILE A 157 -23.52 -20.77 -4.86
CA ILE A 157 -23.28 -21.35 -3.53
C ILE A 157 -21.84 -21.11 -3.10
N ALA A 158 -20.88 -21.41 -4.00
CA ALA A 158 -19.47 -21.15 -3.77
C ALA A 158 -19.22 -19.64 -3.55
N ALA A 159 -19.87 -18.76 -4.32
CA ALA A 159 -19.80 -17.32 -4.16
C ALA A 159 -20.38 -16.85 -2.83
N LEU A 160 -21.50 -17.42 -2.38
CA LEU A 160 -22.17 -17.06 -1.14
C LEU A 160 -21.30 -17.34 0.11
N ILE A 161 -20.48 -18.38 0.07
CA ILE A 161 -19.58 -18.75 1.16
C ILE A 161 -18.22 -18.04 0.98
N TYR A 162 -17.66 -18.10 -0.23
CA TYR A 162 -16.31 -17.61 -0.51
C TYR A 162 -16.21 -16.09 -0.47
N ILE A 163 -17.15 -15.38 -1.09
CA ILE A 163 -17.08 -13.91 -1.20
C ILE A 163 -17.10 -13.22 0.17
N PRO A 164 -17.98 -13.57 1.14
CA PRO A 164 -17.94 -12.99 2.47
C PRO A 164 -16.63 -13.29 3.20
N LEU A 165 -16.11 -14.52 3.08
CA LEU A 165 -14.82 -14.90 3.69
C LEU A 165 -13.67 -14.13 3.06
N ALA A 166 -13.62 -14.04 1.74
CA ALA A 166 -12.61 -13.30 1.01
C ALA A 166 -12.63 -11.80 1.36
N LEU A 167 -13.84 -11.20 1.40
CA LEU A 167 -14.02 -9.80 1.82
C LEU A 167 -13.62 -9.59 3.27
N PHE A 168 -13.95 -10.50 4.17
CA PHE A 168 -13.52 -10.42 5.56
C PHE A 168 -12.00 -10.38 5.68
N VAL A 169 -11.28 -11.32 5.04
CA VAL A 169 -9.82 -11.38 5.03
C VAL A 169 -9.24 -10.11 4.39
N PHE A 170 -9.77 -9.70 3.25
CA PHE A 170 -9.33 -8.50 2.53
C PHE A 170 -9.49 -7.24 3.40
N ILE A 171 -10.70 -7.00 3.91
CA ILE A 171 -11.01 -5.82 4.73
C ILE A 171 -10.18 -5.84 6.02
N HIS A 172 -9.99 -7.01 6.63
CA HIS A 172 -9.17 -7.14 7.85
C HIS A 172 -7.72 -6.71 7.60
N ILE A 173 -7.09 -7.23 6.55
CA ILE A 173 -5.69 -6.93 6.21
C ILE A 173 -5.55 -5.45 5.79
N VAL A 174 -6.43 -4.95 4.92
CA VAL A 174 -6.41 -3.55 4.47
C VAL A 174 -6.61 -2.60 5.64
N ARG A 175 -7.61 -2.85 6.48
CA ARG A 175 -7.92 -2.00 7.65
C ARG A 175 -6.76 -1.99 8.66
N GLN A 176 -6.12 -3.13 8.88
CA GLN A 176 -4.98 -3.24 9.78
C GLN A 176 -3.75 -2.50 9.22
N THR A 177 -3.52 -2.56 7.91
CA THR A 177 -2.47 -1.82 7.23
C THR A 177 -2.76 -0.31 7.22
N ALA A 178 -3.98 0.07 6.89
CA ALA A 178 -4.40 1.47 6.85
C ALA A 178 -4.34 2.16 8.22
N ARG A 179 -4.53 1.42 9.32
CA ARG A 179 -4.35 1.95 10.69
C ARG A 179 -2.90 2.34 10.98
N ARG A 180 -1.93 1.70 10.31
CA ARG A 180 -0.53 2.08 10.41
C ARG A 180 -0.26 3.33 9.57
N ASP A 181 -0.53 3.26 8.29
CA ASP A 181 -0.48 4.39 7.35
C ASP A 181 -1.22 4.01 6.06
N TRP A 182 -2.10 4.89 5.59
CA TRP A 182 -2.82 4.74 4.32
C TRP A 182 -1.90 4.57 3.11
N LEU A 183 -0.69 5.16 3.14
CA LEU A 183 0.29 5.03 2.07
C LEU A 183 0.74 3.58 1.87
N TYR A 184 0.91 2.81 2.95
CA TYR A 184 1.24 1.38 2.85
C TYR A 184 0.05 0.55 2.37
N ALA A 185 -1.17 0.94 2.74
CA ALA A 185 -2.37 0.32 2.20
C ALA A 185 -2.49 0.55 0.68
N SER A 186 -2.22 1.77 0.20
CA SER A 186 -2.18 2.09 -1.24
C SER A 186 -1.12 1.27 -1.96
N LEU A 187 0.09 1.17 -1.41
CA LEU A 187 1.17 0.34 -1.96
C LEU A 187 0.78 -1.14 -2.03
N MET A 188 0.08 -1.66 -1.03
CA MET A 188 -0.42 -3.03 -0.99
C MET A 188 -1.51 -3.29 -2.04
N VAL A 189 -2.42 -2.36 -2.24
CA VAL A 189 -3.54 -2.52 -3.18
C VAL A 189 -3.10 -2.30 -4.63
N ALA A 190 -2.00 -1.58 -4.87
CA ALA A 190 -1.50 -1.25 -6.20
C ALA A 190 -1.38 -2.45 -7.16
N PRO A 191 -0.76 -3.59 -6.82
CA PRO A 191 -0.68 -4.75 -7.71
C PRO A 191 -2.05 -5.28 -8.13
N MET A 192 -3.02 -5.26 -7.21
CA MET A 192 -4.38 -5.71 -7.50
C MET A 192 -5.07 -4.79 -8.50
N LEU A 193 -4.94 -3.47 -8.33
CA LEU A 193 -5.50 -2.49 -9.26
C LEU A 193 -4.90 -2.64 -10.65
N VAL A 194 -3.58 -2.85 -10.76
CA VAL A 194 -2.91 -3.14 -12.04
C VAL A 194 -3.50 -4.37 -12.70
N THR A 195 -3.62 -5.46 -11.95
CA THR A 195 -4.15 -6.73 -12.46
C THR A 195 -5.61 -6.60 -12.89
N LEU A 196 -6.46 -5.97 -12.08
CA LEU A 196 -7.86 -5.74 -12.41
C LEU A 196 -8.02 -4.85 -13.66
N THR A 197 -7.21 -3.81 -13.77
CA THR A 197 -7.19 -2.93 -14.93
C THR A 197 -6.84 -3.68 -16.21
N TRP A 198 -5.80 -4.51 -16.17
CA TRP A 198 -5.43 -5.34 -17.32
C TRP A 198 -6.50 -6.39 -17.64
N PHE A 199 -7.03 -7.07 -16.62
CA PHE A 199 -8.08 -8.07 -16.81
C PHE A 199 -9.33 -7.46 -17.48
N SER A 200 -9.76 -6.28 -17.06
CA SER A 200 -10.90 -5.60 -17.67
C SER A 200 -10.62 -5.05 -19.08
N SER A 201 -9.38 -4.58 -19.33
CA SER A 201 -9.01 -4.03 -20.65
C SER A 201 -8.85 -5.07 -21.73
N LEU A 202 -8.60 -6.32 -21.36
CA LEU A 202 -8.47 -7.45 -22.29
C LEU A 202 -9.83 -7.96 -22.79
N GLY A 203 -10.90 -7.24 -22.53
CA GLY A 203 -12.24 -7.51 -23.01
C GLY A 203 -12.96 -8.52 -22.14
N ALA A 204 -13.18 -8.17 -20.88
CA ALA A 204 -14.00 -8.89 -19.93
C ALA A 204 -15.51 -8.92 -20.30
N GLY A 205 -15.84 -8.87 -21.58
CA GLY A 205 -17.16 -9.29 -22.05
C GLY A 205 -17.32 -10.80 -21.83
N ASN A 206 -18.52 -11.26 -21.56
CA ASN A 206 -18.90 -12.64 -21.21
C ASN A 206 -18.36 -13.75 -22.15
N GLU A 207 -17.80 -13.41 -23.31
CA GLU A 207 -17.28 -14.34 -24.31
C GLU A 207 -15.80 -14.72 -24.09
N LEU A 208 -15.02 -13.89 -23.40
CA LEU A 208 -13.56 -14.07 -23.26
C LEU A 208 -13.17 -15.31 -22.45
N LEU A 209 -13.87 -15.57 -21.35
CA LEU A 209 -13.62 -16.75 -20.51
C LEU A 209 -14.11 -18.03 -21.19
N ARG A 210 -15.03 -17.89 -22.17
CA ARG A 210 -15.66 -19.02 -22.84
C ARG A 210 -14.86 -19.58 -24.00
N ASP A 211 -14.08 -18.76 -24.73
CA ASP A 211 -13.45 -19.16 -26.00
C ASP A 211 -11.91 -19.25 -25.96
N GLY A 212 -11.29 -19.11 -24.78
CA GLY A 212 -9.83 -19.17 -24.66
C GLY A 212 -9.08 -17.98 -25.31
N MET A 213 -9.77 -17.01 -25.91
CA MET A 213 -9.18 -15.83 -26.57
C MET A 213 -8.44 -14.91 -25.59
N TRP A 214 -8.74 -14.98 -24.29
CA TRP A 214 -8.04 -14.22 -23.26
C TRP A 214 -6.54 -14.58 -23.20
N LEU A 215 -6.17 -15.85 -23.49
CA LEU A 215 -4.77 -16.30 -23.53
C LEU A 215 -4.01 -15.59 -24.66
N ALA A 216 -4.60 -15.53 -25.85
CA ALA A 216 -4.01 -14.83 -26.99
C ALA A 216 -3.89 -13.31 -26.73
N SER A 217 -4.89 -12.72 -26.09
CA SER A 217 -4.88 -11.31 -25.71
C SER A 217 -3.81 -11.00 -24.66
N LEU A 218 -3.61 -11.87 -23.64
CA LEU A 218 -2.50 -11.76 -22.69
C LEU A 218 -1.15 -11.83 -23.38
N GLN A 219 -1.00 -12.75 -24.33
CA GLN A 219 0.24 -12.93 -25.08
C GLN A 219 0.57 -11.69 -25.94
N THR A 220 -0.42 -11.18 -26.65
CA THR A 220 -0.27 -9.97 -27.50
C THR A 220 0.10 -8.75 -26.67
N ASN A 221 -0.44 -8.61 -25.47
CA ASN A 221 -0.23 -7.46 -24.60
C ASN A 221 0.86 -7.70 -23.53
N ALA A 222 1.57 -8.82 -23.55
CA ALA A 222 2.56 -9.18 -22.52
C ALA A 222 3.60 -8.08 -22.27
N LEU A 223 4.09 -7.41 -23.33
CA LEU A 223 5.05 -6.31 -23.21
C LEU A 223 4.49 -5.14 -22.37
N TRP A 224 3.25 -4.74 -22.62
CA TRP A 224 2.62 -3.63 -21.89
C TRP A 224 2.31 -4.01 -20.45
N ILE A 225 1.94 -5.26 -20.19
CA ILE A 225 1.78 -5.82 -18.85
C ILE A 225 3.11 -5.77 -18.11
N VAL A 226 4.20 -6.22 -18.74
CA VAL A 226 5.56 -6.17 -18.16
C VAL A 226 5.97 -4.74 -17.80
N ILE A 227 5.76 -3.78 -18.73
CA ILE A 227 6.05 -2.36 -18.48
C ILE A 227 5.28 -1.84 -17.25
N SER A 228 4.02 -2.21 -17.09
CA SER A 228 3.19 -1.83 -15.96
C SER A 228 3.75 -2.35 -14.62
N PHE A 229 4.19 -3.60 -14.57
CA PHE A 229 4.79 -4.19 -13.36
C PHE A 229 6.20 -3.67 -13.08
N ILE A 230 6.99 -3.35 -14.10
CA ILE A 230 8.30 -2.68 -13.93
C ILE A 230 8.11 -1.26 -13.38
N ALA A 231 7.13 -0.51 -13.90
CA ALA A 231 6.79 0.81 -13.36
C ALA A 231 6.37 0.73 -11.88
N LEU A 232 5.58 -0.30 -11.53
CA LEU A 232 5.18 -0.54 -10.15
C LEU A 232 6.38 -0.91 -9.25
N ALA A 233 7.33 -1.71 -9.77
CA ALA A 233 8.57 -2.02 -9.07
C ALA A 233 9.41 -0.77 -8.81
N ALA A 234 9.60 0.08 -9.83
CA ALA A 234 10.34 1.32 -9.71
C ALA A 234 9.68 2.28 -8.70
N ALA A 235 8.35 2.44 -8.76
CA ALA A 235 7.60 3.25 -7.81
C ALA A 235 7.70 2.70 -6.38
N THR A 236 7.67 1.38 -6.19
CA THR A 236 7.85 0.73 -4.89
C THR A 236 9.25 1.00 -4.31
N ILE A 237 10.30 0.88 -5.12
CA ILE A 237 11.67 1.22 -4.71
C ILE A 237 11.75 2.69 -4.30
N ALA A 238 11.22 3.59 -5.13
CA ALA A 238 11.20 5.02 -4.84
C ALA A 238 10.43 5.30 -3.54
N PHE A 239 9.25 4.71 -3.36
CA PHE A 239 8.43 4.86 -2.15
C PHE A 239 9.19 4.47 -0.88
N ILE A 240 9.91 3.35 -0.89
CA ILE A 240 10.67 2.87 0.28
C ILE A 240 11.89 3.76 0.54
N ARG A 241 12.53 4.28 -0.52
CA ARG A 241 13.77 5.09 -0.40
C ARG A 241 13.55 6.57 -0.13
N LEU A 242 12.41 7.11 -0.48
CA LEU A 242 12.11 8.51 -0.23
C LEU A 242 11.84 8.77 1.25
N LYS A 243 12.40 9.87 1.79
CA LYS A 243 12.22 10.30 3.19
C LYS A 243 10.91 11.07 3.34
N ALA A 244 10.76 12.13 2.54
CA ALA A 244 9.63 13.04 2.67
C ALA A 244 8.33 12.41 2.14
N ARG A 245 7.29 12.50 2.95
CA ARG A 245 5.97 11.91 2.70
C ARG A 245 5.37 12.37 1.36
N ARG A 246 5.53 13.64 0.99
CA ARG A 246 5.06 14.21 -0.29
C ARG A 246 5.64 13.48 -1.50
N TYR A 247 6.91 13.13 -1.46
CA TYR A 247 7.55 12.39 -2.56
C TYR A 247 7.13 10.93 -2.61
N LYS A 248 6.85 10.31 -1.44
CA LYS A 248 6.23 8.96 -1.40
C LYS A 248 4.87 8.96 -2.08
N ILE A 249 4.06 9.98 -1.84
CA ILE A 249 2.76 10.16 -2.49
C ILE A 249 2.94 10.29 -4.01
N MET A 250 3.87 11.14 -4.46
CA MET A 250 4.15 11.31 -5.89
C MET A 250 4.61 10.00 -6.54
N SER A 251 5.45 9.20 -5.86
CA SER A 251 5.89 7.91 -6.40
C SER A 251 4.74 6.93 -6.63
N LEU A 252 3.67 6.99 -5.82
CA LEU A 252 2.48 6.17 -5.99
C LEU A 252 1.57 6.64 -7.14
N LEU A 253 1.70 7.88 -7.61
CA LEU A 253 0.93 8.39 -8.75
C LEU A 253 1.50 7.97 -10.11
N ILE A 254 2.78 7.59 -10.17
CA ILE A 254 3.45 7.20 -11.42
C ILE A 254 2.86 5.92 -12.02
N PRO A 255 2.70 4.80 -11.27
CA PRO A 255 2.18 3.55 -11.83
C PRO A 255 0.81 3.70 -12.51
N PRO A 256 -0.22 4.31 -11.90
CA PRO A 256 -1.51 4.44 -12.56
C PRO A 256 -1.45 5.24 -13.87
N LEU A 257 -0.57 6.23 -13.98
CA LEU A 257 -0.36 6.96 -15.24
C LEU A 257 0.30 6.08 -16.32
N VAL A 258 1.32 5.31 -15.94
CA VAL A 258 1.97 4.35 -16.86
C VAL A 258 0.99 3.26 -17.28
N ILE A 259 0.18 2.74 -16.37
CA ILE A 259 -0.83 1.71 -16.66
C ILE A 259 -1.89 2.27 -17.59
N LEU A 260 -2.41 3.46 -17.31
CA LEU A 260 -3.37 4.15 -18.18
C LEU A 260 -2.83 4.29 -19.62
N PHE A 261 -1.60 4.79 -19.74
CA PHE A 261 -0.93 4.91 -21.04
C PHE A 261 -0.76 3.54 -21.71
N SER A 262 -0.30 2.53 -20.98
CA SER A 262 -0.08 1.17 -21.49
C SER A 262 -1.38 0.53 -21.98
N VAL A 263 -2.47 0.67 -21.23
CA VAL A 263 -3.78 0.12 -21.57
C VAL A 263 -4.38 0.83 -22.79
N ILE A 264 -4.33 2.15 -22.85
CA ILE A 264 -4.83 2.92 -24.01
C ILE A 264 -4.06 2.52 -25.27
N THR A 265 -2.74 2.38 -25.17
CA THR A 265 -1.89 2.00 -26.31
C THR A 265 -2.14 0.57 -26.76
N ALA A 266 -2.24 -0.36 -25.80
CA ALA A 266 -2.50 -1.78 -26.03
C ALA A 266 -3.87 -2.03 -26.67
N SER A 267 -4.91 -1.32 -26.20
CA SER A 267 -6.29 -1.42 -26.70
C SER A 267 -6.52 -0.62 -27.99
N ARG A 268 -5.52 0.14 -28.46
CA ARG A 268 -5.64 1.10 -29.58
C ARG A 268 -6.82 2.09 -29.41
N GLY A 269 -7.14 2.42 -28.15
CA GLY A 269 -8.27 3.28 -27.80
C GLY A 269 -9.65 2.60 -27.74
N ASN A 270 -9.74 1.31 -28.11
CA ASN A 270 -10.97 0.52 -28.03
C ASN A 270 -11.11 -0.06 -26.59
N ILE A 271 -11.46 0.78 -25.65
CA ILE A 271 -11.76 0.40 -24.29
C ILE A 271 -13.27 0.46 -24.10
N ASP A 272 -13.87 -0.63 -23.63
CA ASP A 272 -15.29 -0.69 -23.34
C ASP A 272 -15.66 0.19 -22.11
N TYR A 273 -16.93 0.37 -21.90
CA TYR A 273 -17.44 1.20 -20.80
C TYR A 273 -16.97 0.69 -19.43
N TRP A 274 -16.94 -0.62 -19.21
CA TRP A 274 -16.46 -1.23 -17.97
C TRP A 274 -14.96 -1.04 -17.77
N GLY A 275 -14.19 -1.13 -18.83
CA GLY A 275 -12.75 -0.85 -18.80
C GLY A 275 -12.46 0.58 -18.36
N TRP A 276 -13.19 1.57 -18.91
CA TRP A 276 -13.08 2.97 -18.49
C TRP A 276 -13.47 3.18 -17.01
N LEU A 277 -14.55 2.55 -16.55
CA LEU A 277 -14.95 2.63 -15.15
C LEU A 277 -13.87 2.07 -14.20
N ILE A 278 -13.26 0.93 -14.53
CA ILE A 278 -12.20 0.34 -13.70
C ILE A 278 -10.93 1.18 -13.75
N LEU A 279 -10.57 1.74 -14.91
CA LEU A 279 -9.45 2.69 -15.02
C LEU A 279 -9.67 3.92 -14.13
N LEU A 280 -10.85 4.54 -14.20
CA LEU A 280 -11.21 5.69 -13.38
C LEU A 280 -11.23 5.33 -11.89
N PHE A 281 -11.75 4.17 -11.54
CA PHE A 281 -11.72 3.67 -10.17
C PHE A 281 -10.28 3.46 -9.66
N SER A 282 -9.44 2.83 -10.47
CA SER A 282 -8.02 2.62 -10.13
C SER A 282 -7.28 3.96 -9.92
N LEU A 283 -7.47 4.93 -10.83
CA LEU A 283 -6.91 6.27 -10.69
C LEU A 283 -7.43 6.98 -9.43
N SER A 284 -8.73 6.90 -9.16
CA SER A 284 -9.34 7.50 -7.97
C SER A 284 -8.84 6.88 -6.67
N ALA A 285 -8.64 5.57 -6.64
CA ALA A 285 -8.11 4.84 -5.49
C ALA A 285 -6.69 5.30 -5.12
N PHE A 286 -5.88 5.74 -6.10
CA PHE A 286 -4.58 6.36 -5.84
C PHE A 286 -4.69 7.86 -5.51
N ALA A 287 -5.61 8.59 -6.14
CA ALA A 287 -5.77 10.03 -5.97
C ALA A 287 -6.40 10.41 -4.62
N ILE A 288 -7.36 9.61 -4.10
CA ILE A 288 -8.08 9.90 -2.85
C ILE A 288 -7.13 10.02 -1.65
N PRO A 289 -6.20 9.08 -1.39
CA PRO A 289 -5.24 9.20 -0.28
C PRO A 289 -4.36 10.44 -0.41
N VAL A 290 -3.98 10.81 -1.64
CA VAL A 290 -3.18 12.01 -1.94
C VAL A 290 -3.97 13.27 -1.56
N TRP A 291 -5.21 13.37 -2.00
CA TRP A 291 -6.06 14.51 -1.76
C TRP A 291 -6.43 14.69 -0.27
N MET A 292 -6.76 13.59 0.41
CA MET A 292 -7.05 13.61 1.84
C MET A 292 -5.86 14.10 2.68
N GLN A 293 -4.65 13.75 2.26
CA GLN A 293 -3.44 14.18 2.95
C GLN A 293 -3.03 15.60 2.62
N ALA A 294 -3.24 16.07 1.39
CA ALA A 294 -3.00 17.47 1.03
C ALA A 294 -3.85 18.43 1.90
N ARG A 295 -5.08 18.05 2.23
CA ARG A 295 -5.95 18.82 3.13
C ARG A 295 -5.53 18.76 4.61
N ALA A 296 -4.91 17.69 5.05
CA ALA A 296 -4.48 17.55 6.46
C ALA A 296 -3.24 18.41 6.80
N TYR A 297 -2.59 19.00 5.80
CA TYR A 297 -1.42 19.88 5.93
C TYR A 297 -1.74 21.36 5.66
N GLN A 298 -2.97 21.70 5.35
CA GLN A 298 -3.51 23.07 5.34
C GLN A 298 -4.22 23.38 6.67
#